data_dfac27cc1571268378108de27647eab7
#
_entry.id   dfac27cc1571268378108de27647eab7
#
_cell.length_a   1.000
_cell.length_b   1.000
_cell.length_c   1.000
_cell.angle_alpha   90.00
_cell.angle_beta   90.00
_cell.angle_gamma   90.00
#
_symmetry.space_group_name_H-M   'P 1'
#
loop_
_entity.id
_entity.type
_entity.pdbx_description
1 polymer ?
#
loop_
_entity_poly.entity_id
_entity_poly.type
_entity_poly.pdbx_seq_one_letter_code
_entity_poly.pdbx_strand_id
1 'polypeptide(L)'
;MNIYLTGDVHGCVEERFRYDWPWYLEPLRPDDVVIILGDFGLLWYPHEGDWEEKHSLGILSSFGSTFLFIDGNHEDHDRLKALKTVQIFGAPAGKVSERVFHLRRGEIYEIEGRTFFCMGGATSIDRRRRHEGTSWWPQENVSKDEFQHGLDTLKNRGNVVDYVLTHTPPRHIGLEMFPRERDDPHFADPTADKLDTVYRRCAFKRWFFGHMHFNCVIESDPRFVALFDRVIRLGDPRNDDDKILPKRGKICPTRAQRRGFMDRW
;
A
#
# COMPACT_ATOMS: atom_id res chain seq x y z
N MET A 1 20.83 -6.99 -1.84
CA MET A 1 19.39 -6.83 -2.03
C MET A 1 18.97 -5.43 -1.63
N ASN A 2 18.30 -4.67 -2.51
CA ASN A 2 17.66 -3.40 -2.14
C ASN A 2 16.17 -3.64 -1.92
N ILE A 3 15.55 -2.79 -1.10
CA ILE A 3 14.10 -2.77 -0.90
C ILE A 3 13.59 -1.44 -1.44
N TYR A 4 12.64 -1.51 -2.36
CA TYR A 4 11.98 -0.35 -2.95
C TYR A 4 10.52 -0.30 -2.49
N LEU A 5 9.96 0.91 -2.32
CA LEU A 5 8.55 1.12 -2.01
C LEU A 5 7.94 2.07 -3.03
N THR A 6 6.68 1.81 -3.37
CA THR A 6 5.84 2.71 -4.19
C THR A 6 4.39 2.61 -3.73
N GLY A 7 3.57 3.59 -4.09
CA GLY A 7 2.13 3.56 -3.83
C GLY A 7 1.34 2.88 -4.95
N ASP A 8 0.17 3.35 -5.14
CA ASP A 8 -0.90 2.91 -6.02
C ASP A 8 -0.43 2.74 -7.47
N VAL A 9 -0.45 1.53 -8.00
CA VAL A 9 -0.01 1.21 -9.37
C VAL A 9 -1.19 1.16 -10.34
N HIS A 10 -2.37 0.73 -9.87
CA HIS A 10 -3.60 0.65 -10.65
C HIS A 10 -3.46 -0.09 -11.97
N GLY A 11 -2.74 -1.21 -11.98
CA GLY A 11 -2.49 -1.99 -13.19
C GLY A 11 -1.47 -1.40 -14.17
N CYS A 12 -1.03 -0.15 -13.97
CA CYS A 12 -0.03 0.53 -14.82
C CYS A 12 1.40 0.03 -14.51
N VAL A 13 1.60 -1.28 -14.65
CA VAL A 13 2.84 -1.97 -14.29
C VAL A 13 4.01 -1.55 -15.19
N GLU A 14 3.75 -1.47 -16.50
CA GLU A 14 4.80 -1.13 -17.47
C GLU A 14 5.25 0.32 -17.30
N GLU A 15 4.31 1.24 -17.15
CA GLU A 15 4.57 2.64 -16.91
C GLU A 15 5.41 2.81 -15.64
N ARG A 16 4.96 2.22 -14.53
CA ARG A 16 5.62 2.37 -13.23
C ARG A 16 7.04 1.81 -13.21
N PHE A 17 7.28 0.63 -13.75
CA PHE A 17 8.54 -0.09 -13.56
C PHE A 17 9.48 -0.06 -14.75
N ARG A 18 9.03 0.38 -15.94
CA ARG A 18 9.88 0.56 -17.13
C ARG A 18 10.07 2.01 -17.51
N TYR A 19 8.99 2.79 -17.62
CA TYR A 19 9.07 4.13 -18.18
C TYR A 19 9.28 5.21 -17.11
N ASP A 20 8.62 5.07 -15.96
CA ASP A 20 8.66 6.04 -14.86
C ASP A 20 9.65 5.64 -13.75
N TRP A 21 10.48 4.62 -13.99
CA TRP A 21 11.52 4.25 -13.02
C TRP A 21 12.45 5.44 -12.78
N PRO A 22 12.68 5.84 -11.50
CA PRO A 22 13.43 7.04 -11.21
C PRO A 22 14.86 6.98 -11.76
N TRP A 23 15.25 7.96 -12.56
CA TRP A 23 16.57 8.06 -13.17
C TRP A 23 17.74 8.06 -12.17
N TYR A 24 17.48 8.42 -10.92
CA TYR A 24 18.47 8.44 -9.84
C TYR A 24 18.60 7.09 -9.10
N LEU A 25 17.75 6.12 -9.40
CA LEU A 25 17.83 4.77 -8.86
C LEU A 25 18.51 3.85 -9.88
N GLU A 26 19.28 2.89 -9.36
CA GLU A 26 19.83 1.81 -10.18
C GLU A 26 18.69 0.96 -10.74
N PRO A 27 18.86 0.37 -11.94
CA PRO A 27 17.89 -0.60 -12.46
C PRO A 27 17.64 -1.75 -11.48
N LEU A 28 16.42 -2.28 -11.47
CA LEU A 28 16.05 -3.43 -10.65
C LEU A 28 16.94 -4.64 -10.95
N ARG A 29 17.40 -5.29 -9.90
CA ARG A 29 18.21 -6.51 -9.97
C ARG A 29 17.39 -7.72 -9.49
N PRO A 30 17.73 -8.94 -9.93
CA PRO A 30 16.97 -10.15 -9.57
C PRO A 30 16.83 -10.41 -8.07
N ASP A 31 17.75 -9.91 -7.26
CA ASP A 31 17.73 -10.03 -5.79
C ASP A 31 17.00 -8.88 -5.09
N ASP A 32 16.54 -7.88 -5.81
CA ASP A 32 15.82 -6.74 -5.22
C ASP A 32 14.36 -7.09 -4.91
N VAL A 33 13.80 -6.37 -3.94
CA VAL A 33 12.40 -6.47 -3.52
C VAL A 33 11.70 -5.15 -3.75
N VAL A 34 10.53 -5.18 -4.39
CA VAL A 34 9.65 -4.03 -4.56
C VAL A 34 8.39 -4.26 -3.75
N ILE A 35 7.99 -3.30 -2.91
CA ILE A 35 6.78 -3.36 -2.10
C ILE A 35 5.81 -2.28 -2.57
N ILE A 36 4.58 -2.68 -2.91
CA ILE A 36 3.51 -1.81 -3.38
C ILE A 36 2.51 -1.63 -2.24
N LEU A 37 2.16 -0.38 -1.94
CA LEU A 37 1.34 0.01 -0.78
C LEU A 37 -0.16 0.01 -1.09
N GLY A 38 -0.64 -1.05 -1.71
CA GLY A 38 -2.03 -1.24 -2.11
C GLY A 38 -2.38 -0.64 -3.46
N ASP A 39 -3.61 -0.87 -3.88
CA ASP A 39 -4.11 -0.49 -5.21
C ASP A 39 -3.13 -0.91 -6.31
N PHE A 40 -2.68 -2.17 -6.22
CA PHE A 40 -1.85 -2.74 -7.26
C PHE A 40 -2.64 -2.87 -8.55
N GLY A 41 -3.94 -3.23 -8.44
CA GLY A 41 -4.85 -3.35 -9.56
C GLY A 41 -4.54 -4.52 -10.50
N LEU A 42 -3.61 -5.40 -10.12
CA LEU A 42 -3.23 -6.56 -10.93
C LEU A 42 -4.33 -7.64 -10.94
N LEU A 43 -4.95 -7.89 -9.78
CA LEU A 43 -6.02 -8.87 -9.61
C LEU A 43 -7.40 -8.23 -9.64
N TRP A 44 -7.59 -7.22 -10.46
CA TRP A 44 -8.84 -6.47 -10.58
C TRP A 44 -9.86 -7.14 -11.52
N TYR A 45 -9.39 -7.86 -12.52
CA TYR A 45 -10.24 -8.45 -13.54
C TYR A 45 -10.96 -9.70 -13.02
N PRO A 46 -12.23 -9.93 -13.43
CA PRO A 46 -13.07 -10.99 -12.87
C PRO A 46 -12.62 -12.41 -13.25
N HIS A 47 -11.67 -12.54 -14.18
CA HIS A 47 -11.18 -13.83 -14.65
C HIS A 47 -9.67 -13.96 -14.48
N GLU A 48 -9.27 -15.00 -13.75
CA GLU A 48 -7.87 -15.37 -13.66
C GLU A 48 -7.30 -15.62 -15.07
N GLY A 49 -6.15 -14.99 -15.32
CA GLY A 49 -5.46 -15.14 -16.61
C GLY A 49 -6.02 -14.28 -17.74
N ASP A 50 -6.73 -13.18 -17.41
CA ASP A 50 -7.00 -12.12 -18.36
C ASP A 50 -5.74 -11.67 -19.08
N TRP A 51 -5.87 -11.12 -20.29
CA TRP A 51 -4.71 -10.73 -21.10
C TRP A 51 -3.86 -9.67 -20.39
N GLU A 52 -4.49 -8.68 -19.78
CA GLU A 52 -3.81 -7.57 -19.10
C GLU A 52 -3.07 -8.06 -17.85
N GLU A 53 -3.67 -8.98 -17.08
CA GLU A 53 -3.02 -9.64 -15.96
C GLU A 53 -1.80 -10.45 -16.42
N LYS A 54 -1.94 -11.28 -17.44
CA LYS A 54 -0.84 -12.08 -18.00
C LYS A 54 0.29 -11.19 -18.54
N HIS A 55 -0.05 -10.12 -19.21
CA HIS A 55 0.92 -9.16 -19.74
C HIS A 55 1.70 -8.51 -18.59
N SER A 56 1.00 -7.99 -17.58
CA SER A 56 1.61 -7.38 -16.40
C SER A 56 2.50 -8.35 -15.63
N LEU A 57 2.04 -9.59 -15.42
CA LEU A 57 2.86 -10.64 -14.79
C LEU A 57 4.11 -10.97 -15.61
N GLY A 58 4.01 -10.98 -16.95
CA GLY A 58 5.14 -11.14 -17.86
C GLY A 58 6.18 -10.04 -17.70
N ILE A 59 5.73 -8.78 -17.59
CA ILE A 59 6.61 -7.62 -17.35
C ILE A 59 7.31 -7.76 -15.99
N LEU A 60 6.56 -8.02 -14.91
CA LEU A 60 7.15 -8.19 -13.58
C LEU A 60 8.17 -9.32 -13.54
N SER A 61 7.85 -10.44 -14.18
CA SER A 61 8.76 -11.58 -14.29
C SER A 61 10.06 -11.25 -15.02
N SER A 62 10.03 -10.34 -15.99
CA SER A 62 11.20 -9.97 -16.78
C SER A 62 12.31 -9.26 -15.98
N PHE A 63 11.95 -8.64 -14.84
CA PHE A 63 12.93 -8.02 -13.95
C PHE A 63 13.69 -9.04 -13.09
N GLY A 64 13.10 -10.23 -12.86
CA GLY A 64 13.65 -11.25 -11.96
C GLY A 64 13.56 -10.88 -10.48
N SER A 65 13.17 -9.66 -10.13
CA SER A 65 12.98 -9.15 -8.77
C SER A 65 11.73 -9.74 -8.12
N THR A 66 11.62 -9.64 -6.80
CA THR A 66 10.42 -10.06 -6.06
C THR A 66 9.51 -8.85 -5.84
N PHE A 67 8.25 -8.99 -6.23
CA PHE A 67 7.23 -7.98 -6.04
C PHE A 67 6.26 -8.41 -4.94
N LEU A 68 6.13 -7.56 -3.94
CA LEU A 68 5.25 -7.74 -2.80
C LEU A 68 4.20 -6.63 -2.82
N PHE A 69 2.99 -6.91 -2.42
CA PHE A 69 1.99 -5.86 -2.26
C PHE A 69 1.09 -6.13 -1.07
N ILE A 70 0.66 -5.10 -0.39
CA ILE A 70 -0.51 -5.13 0.48
C ILE A 70 -1.74 -4.82 -0.36
N ASP A 71 -2.91 -5.20 0.08
CA ASP A 71 -4.14 -4.85 -0.62
C ASP A 71 -4.57 -3.40 -0.37
N GLY A 72 -5.20 -2.80 -1.36
CA GLY A 72 -5.90 -1.52 -1.29
C GLY A 72 -7.42 -1.70 -1.36
N ASN A 73 -8.13 -0.67 -1.81
CA ASN A 73 -9.57 -0.74 -2.10
C ASN A 73 -9.86 -1.06 -3.58
N HIS A 74 -8.84 -0.99 -4.46
CA HIS A 74 -8.93 -1.39 -5.87
C HIS A 74 -8.32 -2.78 -6.11
N GLU A 75 -8.87 -3.78 -5.41
CA GLU A 75 -8.50 -5.19 -5.53
C GLU A 75 -9.75 -6.07 -5.59
N ASP A 76 -9.70 -7.17 -6.33
CA ASP A 76 -10.68 -8.25 -6.18
C ASP A 76 -10.37 -9.04 -4.90
N HIS A 77 -11.06 -8.70 -3.82
CA HIS A 77 -10.81 -9.29 -2.49
C HIS A 77 -11.20 -10.78 -2.44
N ASP A 78 -12.11 -11.24 -3.28
CA ASP A 78 -12.45 -12.67 -3.36
C ASP A 78 -11.28 -13.45 -3.98
N ARG A 79 -10.68 -12.93 -5.04
CA ARG A 79 -9.46 -13.51 -5.63
C ARG A 79 -8.28 -13.45 -4.67
N LEU A 80 -8.07 -12.34 -3.97
CA LEU A 80 -7.01 -12.23 -2.96
C LEU A 80 -7.15 -13.30 -1.87
N LYS A 81 -8.37 -13.53 -1.40
CA LYS A 81 -8.68 -14.56 -0.40
C LYS A 81 -8.41 -15.97 -0.91
N ALA A 82 -8.68 -16.23 -2.18
CA ALA A 82 -8.50 -17.53 -2.82
C ALA A 82 -7.02 -17.87 -3.14
N LEU A 83 -6.10 -16.91 -3.07
CA LEU A 83 -4.69 -17.14 -3.35
C LEU A 83 -4.10 -18.24 -2.48
N LYS A 84 -3.33 -19.14 -3.11
CA LYS A 84 -2.57 -20.17 -2.39
C LYS A 84 -1.65 -19.51 -1.35
N THR A 85 -1.78 -19.93 -0.10
CA THR A 85 -0.90 -19.46 0.96
C THR A 85 0.45 -20.16 0.88
N VAL A 86 1.51 -19.36 0.95
CA VAL A 86 2.92 -19.79 1.02
C VAL A 86 3.62 -19.05 2.15
N GLN A 87 4.75 -19.59 2.62
CA GLN A 87 5.59 -18.93 3.61
C GLN A 87 6.70 -18.16 2.91
N ILE A 88 6.77 -16.84 3.12
CA ILE A 88 7.86 -15.97 2.63
C ILE A 88 8.27 -15.00 3.72
N PHE A 89 9.54 -14.69 3.83
CA PHE A 89 10.05 -13.68 4.77
C PHE A 89 9.53 -13.85 6.22
N GLY A 90 9.34 -15.11 6.66
CA GLY A 90 8.91 -15.46 8.01
C GLY A 90 7.41 -15.40 8.29
N ALA A 91 6.55 -15.12 7.29
CA ALA A 91 5.11 -15.01 7.47
C ALA A 91 4.31 -15.56 6.27
N PRO A 92 2.99 -15.88 6.45
CA PRO A 92 2.14 -16.36 5.37
C PRO A 92 1.80 -15.24 4.38
N ALA A 93 1.89 -15.54 3.08
CA ALA A 93 1.53 -14.64 1.98
C ALA A 93 0.69 -15.36 0.92
N GLY A 94 -0.09 -14.60 0.15
CA GLY A 94 -0.82 -15.11 -1.01
C GLY A 94 0.08 -15.17 -2.25
N LYS A 95 0.27 -16.34 -2.85
CA LYS A 95 1.08 -16.47 -4.07
C LYS A 95 0.25 -16.14 -5.31
N VAL A 96 0.62 -15.07 -6.02
CA VAL A 96 0.04 -14.72 -7.33
C VAL A 96 0.84 -15.37 -8.45
N SER A 97 2.19 -15.27 -8.41
CA SER A 97 3.09 -15.91 -9.34
C SER A 97 4.40 -16.32 -8.65
N GLU A 98 5.40 -16.76 -9.41
CA GLU A 98 6.71 -17.13 -8.83
C GLU A 98 7.45 -15.94 -8.17
N ARG A 99 7.10 -14.72 -8.55
CA ARG A 99 7.78 -13.49 -8.11
C ARG A 99 6.84 -12.43 -7.55
N VAL A 100 5.52 -12.71 -7.48
CA VAL A 100 4.51 -11.73 -7.02
C VAL A 100 3.72 -12.35 -5.87
N PHE A 101 3.69 -11.63 -4.72
CA PHE A 101 3.06 -12.12 -3.50
C PHE A 101 2.25 -11.03 -2.80
N HIS A 102 1.05 -11.40 -2.35
CA HIS A 102 0.20 -10.57 -1.52
C HIS A 102 0.58 -10.75 -0.04
N LEU A 103 1.01 -9.67 0.61
CA LEU A 103 1.31 -9.62 2.03
C LEU A 103 0.00 -9.57 2.82
N ARG A 104 -0.22 -10.55 3.68
CA ARG A 104 -1.47 -10.69 4.44
C ARG A 104 -1.60 -9.62 5.52
N ARG A 105 -2.83 -9.19 5.78
CA ARG A 105 -3.16 -8.25 6.84
C ARG A 105 -2.81 -8.81 8.22
N GLY A 106 -2.20 -7.98 9.06
CA GLY A 106 -1.84 -8.33 10.43
C GLY A 106 -0.53 -9.11 10.56
N GLU A 107 0.17 -9.41 9.47
CA GLU A 107 1.43 -10.16 9.49
C GLU A 107 2.65 -9.24 9.62
N ILE A 108 3.75 -9.82 10.13
CA ILE A 108 5.06 -9.16 10.19
C ILE A 108 6.04 -9.97 9.34
N TYR A 109 6.58 -9.33 8.31
CA TYR A 109 7.59 -9.91 7.43
C TYR A 109 8.97 -9.42 7.81
N GLU A 110 9.98 -10.29 7.72
CA GLU A 110 11.37 -9.94 7.98
C GLU A 110 12.20 -9.99 6.69
N ILE A 111 12.56 -8.82 6.17
CA ILE A 111 13.28 -8.67 4.90
C ILE A 111 14.60 -7.95 5.20
N GLU A 112 15.74 -8.56 4.90
CA GLU A 112 17.07 -8.00 5.18
C GLU A 112 17.25 -7.55 6.64
N GLY A 113 16.79 -8.36 7.58
CA GLY A 113 16.89 -8.07 9.02
C GLY A 113 16.04 -6.88 9.48
N ARG A 114 15.07 -6.44 8.67
CA ARG A 114 14.12 -5.37 8.97
C ARG A 114 12.71 -5.95 9.03
N THR A 115 11.93 -5.48 10.00
CA THR A 115 10.57 -5.96 10.27
C THR A 115 9.53 -5.01 9.68
N PHE A 116 8.57 -5.57 8.94
CA PHE A 116 7.49 -4.86 8.25
C PHE A 116 6.14 -5.38 8.73
N PHE A 117 5.41 -4.60 9.52
CA PHE A 117 4.02 -4.91 9.84
C PHE A 117 3.13 -4.43 8.70
N CYS A 118 2.28 -5.31 8.19
CA CYS A 118 1.41 -5.05 7.04
C CYS A 118 -0.07 -5.04 7.44
N MET A 119 -0.80 -3.98 7.05
CA MET A 119 -2.23 -3.87 7.24
C MET A 119 -2.84 -3.12 6.06
N GLY A 120 -3.22 -3.85 5.02
CA GLY A 120 -3.86 -3.31 3.83
C GLY A 120 -5.29 -2.83 4.07
N GLY A 121 -5.95 -2.46 2.99
CA GLY A 121 -7.34 -2.02 2.98
C GLY A 121 -7.54 -0.52 3.18
N ALA A 122 -8.64 -0.03 2.62
CA ALA A 122 -9.16 1.33 2.76
C ALA A 122 -10.63 1.34 2.32
N THR A 123 -11.34 2.42 2.59
CA THR A 123 -12.72 2.59 2.14
C THR A 123 -12.79 3.30 0.79
N SER A 124 -13.45 2.69 -0.20
CA SER A 124 -13.80 3.33 -1.47
C SER A 124 -14.80 4.45 -1.25
N ILE A 125 -14.42 5.70 -1.53
CA ILE A 125 -15.29 6.87 -1.40
C ILE A 125 -16.40 6.87 -2.46
N ASP A 126 -16.17 6.22 -3.58
CA ASP A 126 -17.09 6.11 -4.73
C ASP A 126 -17.92 4.83 -4.75
N ARG A 127 -17.90 4.00 -3.68
CA ARG A 127 -18.59 2.69 -3.58
C ARG A 127 -20.07 2.73 -3.97
N ARG A 128 -20.76 3.86 -3.79
CA ARG A 128 -22.17 4.03 -4.20
C ARG A 128 -22.39 3.98 -5.72
N ARG A 129 -21.34 4.13 -6.51
CA ARG A 129 -21.34 4.06 -7.98
C ARG A 129 -20.77 2.73 -8.48
N ARG A 130 -20.36 1.85 -7.59
CA ARG A 130 -19.75 0.55 -7.89
C ARG A 130 -20.70 -0.59 -7.60
N HIS A 131 -20.40 -1.77 -8.13
CA HIS A 131 -21.18 -2.99 -7.96
C HIS A 131 -20.41 -3.97 -7.05
N GLU A 132 -21.08 -4.40 -5.97
CA GLU A 132 -20.53 -5.38 -5.03
C GLU A 132 -20.20 -6.70 -5.76
N GLY A 133 -19.02 -7.26 -5.43
CA GLY A 133 -18.52 -8.49 -6.04
C GLY A 133 -18.03 -8.35 -7.49
N THR A 134 -17.94 -7.12 -8.02
CA THR A 134 -17.45 -6.87 -9.39
C THR A 134 -16.47 -5.72 -9.46
N SER A 135 -16.78 -4.60 -8.81
CA SER A 135 -15.93 -3.42 -8.79
C SER A 135 -15.80 -2.81 -7.40
N TRP A 136 -16.39 -3.44 -6.42
CA TRP A 136 -16.28 -3.11 -5.00
C TRP A 136 -16.57 -4.35 -4.14
N TRP A 137 -15.88 -4.46 -3.02
CA TRP A 137 -16.04 -5.53 -2.04
C TRP A 137 -16.09 -4.96 -0.63
N PRO A 138 -17.03 -5.39 0.24
CA PRO A 138 -17.05 -4.99 1.66
C PRO A 138 -15.74 -5.33 2.40
N GLN A 139 -15.01 -6.34 1.89
CA GLN A 139 -13.73 -6.80 2.42
C GLN A 139 -12.58 -5.82 2.17
N GLU A 140 -12.79 -4.73 1.40
CA GLU A 140 -11.81 -3.65 1.27
C GLU A 140 -11.43 -3.08 2.64
N ASN A 141 -12.36 -3.11 3.60
CA ASN A 141 -12.09 -2.71 4.98
C ASN A 141 -11.57 -3.86 5.83
N VAL A 142 -10.62 -3.55 6.70
CA VAL A 142 -10.08 -4.50 7.67
C VAL A 142 -11.20 -4.99 8.60
N SER A 143 -11.41 -6.29 8.67
CA SER A 143 -12.35 -6.92 9.58
C SER A 143 -11.92 -6.81 11.05
N LYS A 144 -12.81 -7.17 11.97
CA LYS A 144 -12.46 -7.24 13.40
C LYS A 144 -11.44 -8.32 13.69
N ASP A 145 -11.55 -9.46 13.01
CA ASP A 145 -10.68 -10.63 13.24
C ASP A 145 -9.28 -10.37 12.68
N GLU A 146 -9.15 -9.81 11.48
CA GLU A 146 -7.87 -9.38 10.90
C GLU A 146 -7.18 -8.33 11.78
N PHE A 147 -7.95 -7.38 12.30
CA PHE A 147 -7.42 -6.35 13.19
C PHE A 147 -6.93 -6.94 14.51
N GLN A 148 -7.72 -7.82 15.13
CA GLN A 148 -7.32 -8.49 16.38
C GLN A 148 -6.08 -9.36 16.16
N HIS A 149 -6.04 -10.12 15.05
CA HIS A 149 -4.85 -10.88 14.64
C HIS A 149 -3.61 -9.98 14.56
N GLY A 150 -3.72 -8.84 13.88
CA GLY A 150 -2.61 -7.89 13.78
C GLY A 150 -2.14 -7.34 15.12
N LEU A 151 -3.07 -7.04 16.04
CA LEU A 151 -2.71 -6.60 17.38
C LEU A 151 -2.00 -7.70 18.19
N ASP A 152 -2.43 -8.95 18.04
CA ASP A 152 -1.80 -10.09 18.73
C ASP A 152 -0.41 -10.38 18.15
N THR A 153 -0.25 -10.27 16.83
CA THR A 153 1.04 -10.39 16.14
C THR A 153 2.03 -9.32 16.62
N LEU A 154 1.60 -8.06 16.68
CA LEU A 154 2.41 -6.97 17.24
C LEU A 154 2.78 -7.21 18.70
N LYS A 155 1.81 -7.61 19.52
CA LYS A 155 2.03 -7.90 20.94
C LYS A 155 3.08 -9.02 21.14
N ASN A 156 3.01 -10.08 20.34
CA ASN A 156 3.98 -11.19 20.38
C ASN A 156 5.41 -10.76 19.99
N ARG A 157 5.56 -9.64 19.28
CA ARG A 157 6.84 -8.98 18.93
C ARG A 157 7.18 -7.80 19.88
N GLY A 158 6.50 -7.68 21.03
CA GLY A 158 6.72 -6.61 22.00
C GLY A 158 6.25 -5.23 21.51
N ASN A 159 5.35 -5.18 20.52
CA ASN A 159 4.83 -3.96 19.89
C ASN A 159 5.93 -3.06 19.28
N VAL A 160 6.96 -3.65 18.69
CA VAL A 160 8.07 -2.93 18.03
C VAL A 160 8.31 -3.54 16.66
N VAL A 161 8.33 -2.68 15.63
CA VAL A 161 8.71 -3.02 14.26
C VAL A 161 9.56 -1.91 13.66
N ASP A 162 10.29 -2.20 12.59
CA ASP A 162 11.02 -1.14 11.90
C ASP A 162 10.06 -0.29 11.05
N TYR A 163 9.16 -0.94 10.33
CA TYR A 163 8.27 -0.30 9.37
C TYR A 163 6.83 -0.79 9.52
N VAL A 164 5.90 0.14 9.33
CA VAL A 164 4.47 -0.16 9.18
C VAL A 164 4.08 0.17 7.74
N LEU A 165 3.41 -0.76 7.08
CA LEU A 165 2.93 -0.62 5.72
C LEU A 165 1.40 -0.72 5.72
N THR A 166 0.73 0.34 5.29
CA THR A 166 -0.73 0.38 5.16
C THR A 166 -1.15 0.97 3.83
N HIS A 167 -2.38 0.72 3.39
CA HIS A 167 -2.88 1.42 2.22
C HIS A 167 -3.43 2.78 2.62
N THR A 168 -4.45 2.85 3.48
CA THR A 168 -4.88 4.13 4.08
C THR A 168 -3.98 4.51 5.27
N PRO A 169 -3.77 5.80 5.58
CA PRO A 169 -3.09 6.21 6.80
C PRO A 169 -4.00 6.08 8.04
N PRO A 170 -3.44 6.14 9.28
CA PRO A 170 -4.25 6.37 10.47
C PRO A 170 -5.13 7.60 10.33
N ARG A 171 -6.32 7.57 10.93
CA ARG A 171 -7.32 8.63 10.76
C ARG A 171 -6.80 10.03 11.09
N HIS A 172 -6.03 10.20 12.17
CA HIS A 172 -5.49 11.50 12.54
C HIS A 172 -4.57 12.08 11.45
N ILE A 173 -3.80 11.25 10.78
CA ILE A 173 -2.95 11.65 9.64
C ILE A 173 -3.81 11.99 8.42
N GLY A 174 -4.80 11.15 8.09
CA GLY A 174 -5.74 11.43 7.00
C GLY A 174 -6.47 12.77 7.19
N LEU A 175 -6.93 13.05 8.40
CA LEU A 175 -7.59 14.31 8.74
C LEU A 175 -6.66 15.53 8.75
N GLU A 176 -5.36 15.35 8.98
CA GLU A 176 -4.38 16.41 8.76
C GLU A 176 -4.21 16.73 7.27
N MET A 177 -4.14 15.70 6.44
CA MET A 177 -4.04 15.86 4.99
C MET A 177 -5.31 16.46 4.39
N PHE A 178 -6.49 16.08 4.90
CA PHE A 178 -7.81 16.48 4.40
C PHE A 178 -8.75 16.94 5.52
N PRO A 179 -8.52 18.10 6.14
CA PRO A 179 -9.28 18.55 7.32
C PRO A 179 -10.79 18.71 7.08
N ARG A 180 -11.22 18.93 5.82
CA ARG A 180 -12.64 19.12 5.46
C ARG A 180 -13.46 17.82 5.48
N GLU A 181 -12.81 16.68 5.56
CA GLU A 181 -13.45 15.36 5.57
C GLU A 181 -13.85 14.90 6.98
N ARG A 182 -13.47 15.69 8.00
CA ARG A 182 -13.66 15.32 9.41
C ARG A 182 -15.10 14.96 9.77
N ASP A 183 -16.05 15.76 9.30
CA ASP A 183 -17.46 15.69 9.69
C ASP A 183 -18.35 15.11 8.58
N ASP A 184 -17.78 14.67 7.47
CA ASP A 184 -18.51 14.07 6.38
C ASP A 184 -18.49 12.52 6.47
N PRO A 185 -19.63 11.87 6.77
CA PRO A 185 -19.72 10.41 6.88
C PRO A 185 -19.32 9.67 5.57
N HIS A 186 -19.32 10.37 4.44
CA HIS A 186 -18.91 9.81 3.16
C HIS A 186 -17.44 9.41 3.15
N PHE A 187 -16.62 10.11 3.92
CA PHE A 187 -15.18 9.83 4.07
C PHE A 187 -14.85 9.01 5.34
N ALA A 188 -15.86 8.39 5.95
CA ALA A 188 -15.61 7.48 7.07
C ALA A 188 -14.84 6.25 6.58
N ASP A 189 -13.66 6.03 7.15
CA ASP A 189 -12.82 4.87 6.88
C ASP A 189 -12.59 4.08 8.17
N PRO A 190 -13.33 2.95 8.38
CA PRO A 190 -13.15 2.11 9.55
C PRO A 190 -11.77 1.47 9.67
N THR A 191 -11.04 1.33 8.56
CA THR A 191 -9.66 0.86 8.56
C THR A 191 -8.75 1.92 9.17
N ALA A 192 -8.86 3.17 8.72
CA ALA A 192 -8.11 4.29 9.27
C ALA A 192 -8.34 4.47 10.79
N ASP A 193 -9.58 4.28 11.27
CA ASP A 193 -9.91 4.33 12.71
C ASP A 193 -9.18 3.24 13.51
N LYS A 194 -9.07 2.02 12.96
CA LYS A 194 -8.31 0.92 13.59
C LYS A 194 -6.81 1.21 13.61
N LEU A 195 -6.29 1.83 12.55
CA LEU A 195 -4.86 2.17 12.45
C LEU A 195 -4.42 3.21 13.49
N ASP A 196 -5.30 4.09 13.96
CA ASP A 196 -5.04 4.95 15.12
C ASP A 196 -4.71 4.14 16.38
N THR A 197 -5.30 2.96 16.54
CA THR A 197 -4.98 2.07 17.67
C THR A 197 -3.62 1.42 17.48
N VAL A 198 -3.26 1.01 16.27
CA VAL A 198 -1.92 0.50 15.95
C VAL A 198 -0.87 1.58 16.25
N TYR A 199 -1.10 2.81 15.81
CA TYR A 199 -0.21 3.96 16.07
C TYR A 199 0.06 4.17 17.57
N ARG A 200 -0.98 4.11 18.40
CA ARG A 200 -0.85 4.29 19.85
C ARG A 200 -0.14 3.14 20.57
N ARG A 201 -0.08 1.96 19.97
CA ARG A 201 0.44 0.75 20.61
C ARG A 201 1.78 0.27 20.08
N CYS A 202 2.16 0.66 18.87
CA CYS A 202 3.33 0.15 18.18
C CYS A 202 4.42 1.21 18.08
N ALA A 203 5.63 0.86 18.47
CA ALA A 203 6.82 1.65 18.18
C ALA A 203 7.37 1.27 16.80
N PHE A 204 7.67 2.27 15.97
CA PHE A 204 8.16 2.07 14.61
C PHE A 204 9.13 3.20 14.20
N LYS A 205 9.97 2.93 13.19
CA LYS A 205 10.89 3.91 12.60
C LYS A 205 10.18 4.78 11.57
N ARG A 206 9.46 4.15 10.61
CA ARG A 206 8.66 4.84 9.60
C ARG A 206 7.37 4.07 9.30
N TRP A 207 6.36 4.81 8.87
CA TRP A 207 5.07 4.33 8.42
C TRP A 207 4.82 4.79 6.99
N PHE A 208 4.72 3.86 6.06
CA PHE A 208 4.48 4.15 4.65
C PHE A 208 3.04 3.80 4.29
N PHE A 209 2.40 4.66 3.50
CA PHE A 209 1.02 4.46 3.08
C PHE A 209 0.77 5.01 1.66
N GLY A 210 -0.26 4.47 0.96
CA GLY A 210 -0.74 4.88 -0.36
C GLY A 210 -2.05 5.67 -0.29
N HIS A 211 -3.03 5.30 -1.13
CA HIS A 211 -4.42 5.73 -1.12
C HIS A 211 -4.67 7.24 -1.31
N MET A 212 -3.87 8.09 -0.73
CA MET A 212 -4.06 9.55 -0.74
C MET A 212 -3.60 10.20 -2.05
N HIS A 213 -2.99 9.44 -2.97
CA HIS A 213 -2.41 9.90 -4.24
C HIS A 213 -1.47 11.12 -4.08
N PHE A 214 -0.65 11.10 -3.04
CA PHE A 214 0.41 12.09 -2.79
C PHE A 214 1.75 11.41 -2.52
N ASN A 215 2.81 12.11 -2.88
CA ASN A 215 4.17 11.76 -2.49
C ASN A 215 4.67 12.84 -1.52
N CYS A 216 4.68 12.55 -0.23
CA CYS A 216 5.13 13.52 0.76
C CYS A 216 5.52 12.88 2.09
N VAL A 217 6.36 13.57 2.84
CA VAL A 217 6.57 13.35 4.26
C VAL A 217 5.58 14.22 5.04
N ILE A 218 4.90 13.67 6.04
CA ILE A 218 3.96 14.41 6.87
C ILE A 218 4.74 15.34 7.81
N GLU A 219 4.41 16.62 7.81
CA GLU A 219 5.19 17.63 8.54
C GLU A 219 5.06 17.48 10.06
N SER A 220 3.87 17.18 10.57
CA SER A 220 3.61 17.02 12.01
C SER A 220 4.31 15.80 12.63
N ASP A 221 4.47 14.73 11.84
CA ASP A 221 5.20 13.53 12.22
C ASP A 221 5.96 12.97 11.01
N PRO A 222 7.24 13.32 10.83
CA PRO A 222 8.04 12.90 9.69
C PRO A 222 8.28 11.39 9.57
N ARG A 223 7.83 10.60 10.52
CA ARG A 223 7.84 9.14 10.41
C ARG A 223 6.80 8.65 9.40
N PHE A 224 5.75 9.42 9.12
CA PHE A 224 4.73 9.10 8.13
C PHE A 224 5.12 9.59 6.74
N VAL A 225 5.05 8.68 5.77
CA VAL A 225 5.41 8.92 4.38
C VAL A 225 4.29 8.42 3.47
N ALA A 226 3.66 9.34 2.75
CA ALA A 226 2.71 9.03 1.68
C ALA A 226 3.47 8.77 0.38
N LEU A 227 3.14 7.69 -0.30
CA LEU A 227 3.67 7.35 -1.63
C LEU A 227 2.51 7.10 -2.59
N PHE A 228 2.64 7.63 -3.79
CA PHE A 228 1.71 7.41 -4.89
C PHE A 228 2.45 6.86 -6.11
N ASP A 229 2.96 7.74 -6.97
CA ASP A 229 3.65 7.38 -8.21
C ASP A 229 5.18 7.38 -8.09
N ARG A 230 5.74 7.78 -6.96
CA ARG A 230 7.18 7.75 -6.71
C ARG A 230 7.62 6.36 -6.23
N VAL A 231 8.78 5.95 -6.75
CA VAL A 231 9.52 4.81 -6.22
C VAL A 231 10.66 5.33 -5.37
N ILE A 232 10.78 4.84 -4.16
CA ILE A 232 11.90 5.15 -3.26
C ILE A 232 12.67 3.88 -2.91
N ARG A 233 13.99 4.01 -2.69
CA ARG A 233 14.80 2.94 -2.13
C ARG A 233 14.88 3.12 -0.61
N LEU A 234 14.51 2.11 0.14
CA LEU A 234 14.52 2.17 1.60
C LEU A 234 15.93 2.41 2.15
N GLY A 235 16.06 3.42 3.00
CA GLY A 235 17.35 3.82 3.59
C GLY A 235 18.22 4.68 2.68
N ASP A 236 17.73 5.12 1.54
CA ASP A 236 18.43 6.09 0.70
C ASP A 236 18.30 7.50 1.31
N PRO A 237 19.40 8.20 1.60
CA PRO A 237 19.33 9.55 2.15
C PRO A 237 18.67 10.57 1.23
N ARG A 238 18.62 10.30 -0.07
CA ARG A 238 17.91 11.15 -1.04
C ARG A 238 16.40 11.18 -0.83
N ASN A 239 15.82 10.21 -0.11
CA ASN A 239 14.40 10.23 0.25
C ASN A 239 14.02 11.42 1.15
N ASP A 240 15.02 12.02 1.82
CA ASP A 240 14.82 13.21 2.65
C ASP A 240 14.97 14.52 1.83
N ASP A 241 15.28 14.45 0.52
CA ASP A 241 15.30 15.58 -0.39
C ASP A 241 13.87 16.03 -0.71
N ASP A 242 13.54 17.27 -0.40
CA ASP A 242 12.22 17.90 -0.64
C ASP A 242 11.80 17.88 -2.13
N LYS A 243 12.72 17.63 -3.06
CA LYS A 243 12.40 17.43 -4.49
C LYS A 243 11.85 16.03 -4.78
N ILE A 244 12.22 15.03 -3.98
CA ILE A 244 11.76 13.66 -4.11
C ILE A 244 10.50 13.44 -3.28
N LEU A 245 10.55 13.83 -2.01
CA LEU A 245 9.42 13.75 -1.09
C LEU A 245 9.25 15.09 -0.37
N PRO A 246 8.49 16.03 -0.95
CA PRO A 246 8.27 17.33 -0.34
C PRO A 246 7.62 17.19 1.04
N LYS A 247 8.10 17.98 2.00
CA LYS A 247 7.41 18.14 3.28
C LYS A 247 6.08 18.83 3.02
N ARG A 248 5.02 18.26 3.50
CA ARG A 248 3.70 18.86 3.37
C ARG A 248 3.07 19.07 4.73
N GLY A 249 2.88 20.35 5.07
CA GLY A 249 1.94 20.82 6.05
C GLY A 249 0.49 20.68 5.55
N LYS A 250 -0.48 21.14 6.33
CA LYS A 250 -1.92 21.05 6.04
C LYS A 250 -2.24 21.43 4.60
N ILE A 251 -2.62 20.44 3.76
CA ILE A 251 -3.00 20.67 2.38
C ILE A 251 -4.49 20.47 2.23
N CYS A 252 -5.11 21.50 1.69
CA CYS A 252 -6.40 21.35 1.05
C CYS A 252 -6.13 21.03 -0.43
N PRO A 253 -6.43 19.82 -0.93
CA PRO A 253 -6.29 19.54 -2.35
C PRO A 253 -7.15 20.53 -3.15
N THR A 254 -6.59 21.06 -4.23
CA THR A 254 -7.34 21.92 -5.13
C THR A 254 -8.51 21.13 -5.75
N ARG A 255 -9.57 21.85 -6.16
CA ARG A 255 -10.73 21.22 -6.83
C ARG A 255 -10.35 20.43 -8.08
N ALA A 256 -9.25 20.79 -8.75
CA ALA A 256 -8.69 20.10 -9.91
C ALA A 256 -8.02 18.77 -9.52
N GLN A 257 -7.30 18.70 -8.41
CA GLN A 257 -6.70 17.46 -7.90
C GLN A 257 -7.77 16.44 -7.48
N ARG A 258 -8.92 16.91 -6.95
CA ARG A 258 -10.07 16.05 -6.66
C ARG A 258 -10.77 15.51 -7.91
N ARG A 259 -10.86 16.32 -9.01
CA ARG A 259 -11.46 15.85 -10.27
C ARG A 259 -10.57 14.80 -10.94
N GLY A 260 -9.26 14.98 -10.98
CA GLY A 260 -8.33 13.98 -11.52
C GLY A 260 -8.35 12.65 -10.76
N PHE A 261 -8.74 12.66 -9.49
CA PHE A 261 -8.96 11.47 -8.65
C PHE A 261 -10.25 10.72 -9.02
N MET A 262 -11.32 11.46 -9.39
CA MET A 262 -12.64 10.87 -9.70
C MET A 262 -12.81 10.49 -11.18
N ASP A 263 -12.06 11.09 -12.09
CA ASP A 263 -12.28 10.97 -13.56
C ASP A 263 -11.45 9.88 -14.23
N ARG A 264 -10.61 9.14 -13.50
CA ARG A 264 -9.76 8.08 -14.07
C ARG A 264 -10.22 6.66 -13.78
N TRP A 265 -11.31 6.47 -12.98
CA TRP A 265 -11.81 5.12 -12.58
C TRP A 265 -13.31 5.08 -12.41
#